data_e59a6fc5563ddba3ac80e26e56aa20a7
#
_entry.id   e59a6fc5563ddba3ac80e26e56aa20a7
#
_cell.length_a   1.000
_cell.length_b   1.000
_cell.length_c   1.000
_cell.angle_alpha   90.00
_cell.angle_beta   90.00
_cell.angle_gamma   90.00
#
_symmetry.space_group_name_H-M   'P 1'
#
loop_
_entity.id
_entity.type
_entity.pdbx_description
1 polymer ?
#
loop_
_entity_poly.entity_id
_entity_poly.type
_entity_poly.pdbx_seq_one_letter_code
_entity_poly.pdbx_strand_id
1 'polypeptide(L)'
;GYIATTTANLYVQYLSNGQYDEESRYQTLNWTPNYGVITNINRIIELNENADTKVAASANGSNANQVATANILKAYYFSIMTDRWGMLPFSEANKGLENPFPAYDSQAAIYDGLFAMIDSALSSMDSGNGPSGDILFGGNMATWTKFANTLKMTMALKLSKADATKG
;
A
#
# COMPACT_ATOMS: atom_id res chain seq x y z
N GLY A 1 7.92 18.55 16.02
CA GLY A 1 9.28 18.86 15.55
C GLY A 1 10.35 18.08 16.30
N TYR A 2 10.46 18.22 17.61
CA TYR A 2 11.54 17.58 18.42
C TYR A 2 11.58 16.04 18.35
N ILE A 3 10.42 15.41 18.37
CA ILE A 3 10.31 13.93 18.37
C ILE A 3 10.75 13.34 17.02
N ALA A 4 10.38 13.95 15.92
CA ALA A 4 10.78 13.49 14.58
C ALA A 4 12.30 13.59 14.39
N THR A 5 12.92 14.65 14.88
CA THR A 5 14.37 14.86 14.81
C THR A 5 15.13 13.80 15.61
N THR A 6 14.65 13.44 16.79
CA THR A 6 15.29 12.40 17.63
C THR A 6 15.27 11.03 16.95
N THR A 7 14.13 10.65 16.37
CA THR A 7 13.97 9.38 15.65
C THR A 7 14.88 9.32 14.42
N ALA A 8 14.95 10.38 13.61
CA ALA A 8 15.81 10.45 12.44
C ALA A 8 17.30 10.32 12.83
N ASN A 9 17.72 10.94 13.94
CA ASN A 9 19.11 10.86 14.43
C ASN A 9 19.52 9.45 14.86
N LEU A 10 18.57 8.62 15.34
CA LEU A 10 18.85 7.21 15.66
C LEU A 10 19.20 6.41 14.40
N TYR A 11 18.48 6.64 13.29
CA TYR A 11 18.74 5.91 12.03
C TYR A 11 20.03 6.30 11.33
N VAL A 12 20.49 7.54 11.46
CA VAL A 12 21.77 7.97 10.93
C VAL A 12 22.94 7.73 11.94
N GLN A 13 22.67 6.95 12.99
CA GLN A 13 23.67 6.55 14.00
C GLN A 13 24.27 7.70 14.83
N TYR A 14 23.63 8.87 14.85
CA TYR A 14 24.05 9.96 15.75
C TYR A 14 23.70 9.72 17.21
N LEU A 15 22.66 8.89 17.45
CA LEU A 15 22.23 8.47 18.78
C LEU A 15 22.01 6.96 18.80
N SER A 16 22.30 6.33 19.94
CA SER A 16 21.97 4.93 20.16
C SER A 16 20.61 4.81 20.88
N ASN A 17 19.75 3.90 20.42
CA ASN A 17 18.50 3.61 21.09
C ASN A 17 18.65 2.58 22.23
N GLY A 18 19.76 1.85 22.26
CA GLY A 18 20.09 0.91 23.33
C GLY A 18 18.96 -0.07 23.64
N GLN A 19 18.53 -0.09 24.91
CA GLN A 19 17.54 -1.06 25.42
C GLN A 19 16.09 -0.86 24.95
N TYR A 20 15.80 0.15 24.13
CA TYR A 20 14.45 0.43 23.61
C TYR A 20 14.30 0.18 22.11
N ASP A 21 15.16 -0.64 21.53
CA ASP A 21 15.15 -0.94 20.09
C ASP A 21 13.80 -1.52 19.63
N GLU A 22 13.21 -2.42 20.41
CA GLU A 22 11.94 -3.05 20.10
C GLU A 22 10.72 -2.10 20.27
N GLU A 23 10.87 -1.07 21.10
CA GLU A 23 9.84 -0.06 21.35
C GLU A 23 10.01 1.20 20.49
N SER A 24 10.86 1.15 19.47
CA SER A 24 11.11 2.34 18.68
C SER A 24 9.81 2.84 18.04
N ARG A 25 9.57 4.14 18.14
CA ARG A 25 8.41 4.79 17.49
C ARG A 25 8.34 4.53 16.00
N TYR A 26 9.44 4.16 15.39
CA TYR A 26 9.49 3.79 13.99
C TYR A 26 8.72 2.52 13.71
N GLN A 27 8.88 1.48 14.52
CA GLN A 27 8.12 0.23 14.39
C GLN A 27 6.66 0.43 14.79
N THR A 28 6.42 0.98 15.98
CA THR A 28 5.06 1.13 16.51
C THR A 28 4.18 2.08 15.70
N LEU A 29 4.76 3.13 15.11
CA LEU A 29 4.00 4.12 14.32
C LEU A 29 3.91 3.79 12.83
N ASN A 30 4.66 2.83 12.33
CA ASN A 30 4.68 2.56 10.89
C ASN A 30 4.35 1.11 10.52
N TRP A 31 4.77 0.11 11.28
CA TRP A 31 4.46 -1.29 10.97
C TRP A 31 2.98 -1.60 11.18
N THR A 32 2.55 -1.62 12.42
CA THR A 32 1.17 -1.95 12.79
C THR A 32 0.13 -1.02 12.17
N PRO A 33 0.29 0.32 12.21
CA PRO A 33 -0.68 1.22 11.57
C PRO A 33 -0.81 1.00 10.06
N ASN A 34 0.28 0.72 9.35
CA ASN A 34 0.21 0.49 7.90
C ASN A 34 -0.55 -0.80 7.58
N TYR A 35 -0.34 -1.89 8.32
CA TYR A 35 -1.17 -3.09 8.16
C TYR A 35 -2.64 -2.84 8.53
N GLY A 36 -2.91 -2.00 9.51
CA GLY A 36 -4.27 -1.56 9.84
C GLY A 36 -4.95 -0.80 8.68
N VAL A 37 -4.22 0.09 8.02
CA VAL A 37 -4.71 0.77 6.80
C VAL A 37 -4.96 -0.24 5.69
N ILE A 38 -4.06 -1.20 5.46
CA ILE A 38 -4.22 -2.25 4.45
C ILE A 38 -5.45 -3.12 4.76
N THR A 39 -5.73 -3.41 6.04
CA THR A 39 -6.95 -4.12 6.44
C THR A 39 -8.21 -3.36 6.03
N ASN A 40 -8.24 -2.04 6.25
CA ASN A 40 -9.37 -1.20 5.83
C ASN A 40 -9.51 -1.15 4.30
N ILE A 41 -8.39 -1.08 3.57
CA ILE A 41 -8.38 -1.14 2.10
C ILE A 41 -8.93 -2.49 1.62
N ASN A 42 -8.50 -3.60 2.20
CA ASN A 42 -9.03 -4.92 1.89
C ASN A 42 -10.55 -5.00 2.13
N ARG A 43 -11.05 -4.35 3.19
CA ARG A 43 -12.48 -4.29 3.46
C ARG A 43 -13.25 -3.53 2.37
N ILE A 44 -12.69 -2.45 1.82
CA ILE A 44 -13.28 -1.74 0.68
C ILE A 44 -13.37 -2.69 -0.52
N ILE A 45 -12.29 -3.40 -0.83
CA ILE A 45 -12.25 -4.36 -1.94
C ILE A 45 -13.33 -5.44 -1.74
N GLU A 46 -13.36 -6.07 -0.58
CA GLU A 46 -14.33 -7.11 -0.23
C GLU A 46 -15.78 -6.62 -0.41
N LEU A 47 -16.12 -5.44 0.11
CA LEU A 47 -17.48 -4.89 0.00
C LEU A 47 -17.92 -4.63 -1.44
N ASN A 48 -16.98 -4.33 -2.33
CA ASN A 48 -17.24 -4.07 -3.75
C ASN A 48 -17.29 -5.34 -4.60
N GLU A 49 -16.62 -6.43 -4.17
CA GLU A 49 -16.56 -7.69 -4.89
C GLU A 49 -17.60 -8.71 -4.41
N ASN A 50 -17.98 -8.66 -3.14
CA ASN A 50 -18.94 -9.59 -2.54
C ASN A 50 -20.34 -9.39 -3.12
N ALA A 51 -20.98 -10.49 -3.53
CA ALA A 51 -22.29 -10.49 -4.18
C ALA A 51 -23.40 -9.80 -3.36
N ASP A 52 -23.32 -9.92 -2.03
CA ASP A 52 -24.36 -9.41 -1.13
C ASP A 52 -24.22 -7.90 -0.86
N THR A 53 -23.01 -7.34 -1.02
CA THR A 53 -22.71 -5.95 -0.64
C THR A 53 -22.41 -5.04 -1.82
N LYS A 54 -21.95 -5.58 -2.96
CA LYS A 54 -21.53 -4.78 -4.12
C LYS A 54 -22.58 -3.80 -4.65
N VAL A 55 -23.85 -4.17 -4.58
CA VAL A 55 -24.95 -3.29 -5.03
C VAL A 55 -25.07 -2.08 -4.12
N ALA A 56 -25.00 -2.26 -2.81
CA ALA A 56 -25.00 -1.14 -1.86
C ALA A 56 -23.72 -0.29 -1.98
N ALA A 57 -22.57 -0.92 -2.17
CA ALA A 57 -21.29 -0.24 -2.35
C ALA A 57 -21.26 0.64 -3.61
N SER A 58 -21.96 0.25 -4.70
CA SER A 58 -22.01 1.02 -5.95
C SER A 58 -22.67 2.39 -5.81
N ALA A 59 -23.42 2.64 -4.74
CA ALA A 59 -23.95 3.98 -4.42
C ALA A 59 -22.83 5.02 -4.18
N ASN A 60 -21.61 4.57 -3.86
CA ASN A 60 -20.46 5.42 -3.61
C ASN A 60 -19.50 5.53 -4.80
N GLY A 61 -19.94 5.21 -5.99
CA GLY A 61 -19.15 5.19 -7.22
C GLY A 61 -19.10 3.79 -7.84
N SER A 62 -18.54 3.68 -9.04
CA SER A 62 -18.36 2.39 -9.69
C SER A 62 -17.58 1.42 -8.80
N ASN A 63 -18.04 0.17 -8.66
CA ASN A 63 -17.33 -0.86 -7.92
C ASN A 63 -15.90 -1.06 -8.47
N ALA A 64 -15.76 -1.08 -9.80
CA ALA A 64 -14.46 -1.22 -10.46
C ALA A 64 -13.51 -0.07 -10.09
N ASN A 65 -13.99 1.17 -10.13
CA ASN A 65 -13.18 2.33 -9.76
C ASN A 65 -12.84 2.38 -8.27
N GLN A 66 -13.76 1.97 -7.39
CA GLN A 66 -13.49 1.85 -5.95
C GLN A 66 -12.41 0.80 -5.67
N VAL A 67 -12.50 -0.38 -6.30
CA VAL A 67 -11.49 -1.44 -6.18
C VAL A 67 -10.15 -1.02 -6.77
N ALA A 68 -10.15 -0.36 -7.93
CA ALA A 68 -8.93 0.13 -8.56
C ALA A 68 -8.18 1.13 -7.68
N THR A 69 -8.88 2.14 -7.15
CA THR A 69 -8.26 3.14 -6.25
C THR A 69 -7.77 2.51 -4.95
N ALA A 70 -8.50 1.55 -4.40
CA ALA A 70 -8.11 0.78 -3.22
C ALA A 70 -6.80 0.00 -3.48
N ASN A 71 -6.69 -0.69 -4.61
CA ASN A 71 -5.47 -1.42 -4.97
C ASN A 71 -4.27 -0.50 -5.23
N ILE A 72 -4.47 0.67 -5.82
CA ILE A 72 -3.40 1.67 -5.99
C ILE A 72 -2.89 2.15 -4.62
N LEU A 73 -3.79 2.45 -3.67
CA LEU A 73 -3.40 2.80 -2.31
C LEU A 73 -2.70 1.65 -1.59
N LYS A 74 -3.18 0.42 -1.75
CA LYS A 74 -2.55 -0.78 -1.18
C LYS A 74 -1.12 -0.93 -1.69
N ALA A 75 -0.91 -0.76 -2.99
CA ALA A 75 0.43 -0.78 -3.60
C ALA A 75 1.32 0.34 -3.04
N TYR A 76 0.79 1.55 -2.87
CA TYR A 76 1.52 2.65 -2.27
C TYR A 76 2.00 2.34 -0.84
N TYR A 77 1.12 1.84 0.03
CA TYR A 77 1.50 1.50 1.41
C TYR A 77 2.53 0.37 1.45
N PHE A 78 2.35 -0.70 0.70
CA PHE A 78 3.33 -1.79 0.65
C PHE A 78 4.66 -1.35 0.06
N SER A 79 4.69 -0.44 -0.92
CA SER A 79 5.95 0.10 -1.46
C SER A 79 6.76 0.84 -0.39
N ILE A 80 6.11 1.64 0.44
CA ILE A 80 6.75 2.33 1.56
C ILE A 80 7.24 1.32 2.61
N MET A 81 6.45 0.30 2.89
CA MET A 81 6.80 -0.71 3.89
C MET A 81 8.00 -1.54 3.44
N THR A 82 8.00 -2.06 2.22
CA THR A 82 9.12 -2.87 1.72
C THR A 82 10.40 -2.05 1.55
N ASP A 83 10.30 -0.76 1.21
CA ASP A 83 11.45 0.15 1.18
C ASP A 83 12.11 0.34 2.56
N ARG A 84 11.34 0.21 3.63
CA ARG A 84 11.82 0.39 5.00
C ARG A 84 12.35 -0.88 5.63
N TRP A 85 11.67 -2.00 5.40
CA TRP A 85 11.93 -3.27 6.10
C TRP A 85 12.43 -4.39 5.19
N GLY A 86 12.43 -4.18 3.86
CA GLY A 86 12.79 -5.22 2.90
C GLY A 86 11.72 -6.30 2.81
N MET A 87 12.03 -7.48 3.35
CA MET A 87 11.09 -8.61 3.42
C MET A 87 9.96 -8.32 4.42
N LEU A 88 8.73 -8.63 4.01
CA LEU A 88 7.55 -8.50 4.88
C LEU A 88 6.40 -9.40 4.39
N PRO A 89 5.40 -9.71 5.24
CA PRO A 89 4.20 -10.38 4.79
C PRO A 89 3.44 -9.53 3.77
N PHE A 90 3.30 -10.04 2.55
CA PHE A 90 2.60 -9.38 1.45
C PHE A 90 1.53 -10.28 0.85
N SER A 91 1.90 -11.44 0.30
CA SER A 91 0.99 -12.37 -0.36
C SER A 91 0.00 -13.03 0.60
N GLU A 92 0.42 -13.24 1.83
CA GLU A 92 -0.38 -13.87 2.88
C GLU A 92 -0.87 -12.89 3.96
N ALA A 93 -0.63 -11.59 3.77
CA ALA A 93 -0.97 -10.57 4.76
C ALA A 93 -2.48 -10.44 4.99
N ASN A 94 -2.83 -10.06 6.22
CA ASN A 94 -4.19 -9.65 6.62
C ASN A 94 -5.29 -10.71 6.43
N LYS A 95 -4.94 -12.00 6.56
CA LYS A 95 -5.91 -13.10 6.55
C LYS A 95 -6.50 -13.40 7.95
N GLY A 96 -6.13 -12.62 8.96
CA GLY A 96 -6.64 -12.78 10.32
C GLY A 96 -6.38 -14.15 10.91
N LEU A 97 -7.41 -14.79 11.49
CA LEU A 97 -7.29 -16.09 12.11
C LEU A 97 -7.07 -17.26 11.11
N GLU A 98 -7.31 -17.02 9.81
CA GLU A 98 -7.06 -18.03 8.78
C GLU A 98 -5.57 -18.26 8.55
N ASN A 99 -4.75 -17.22 8.76
CA ASN A 99 -3.29 -17.32 8.70
C ASN A 99 -2.64 -16.38 9.73
N PRO A 100 -2.53 -16.78 11.00
CA PRO A 100 -1.94 -15.94 12.06
C PRO A 100 -0.41 -15.82 11.94
N PHE A 101 0.25 -16.65 11.13
CA PHE A 101 1.70 -16.65 10.93
C PHE A 101 2.03 -16.54 9.43
N PRO A 102 1.76 -15.39 8.78
CA PRO A 102 2.01 -15.24 7.36
C PRO A 102 3.50 -15.34 7.03
N ALA A 103 3.81 -15.95 5.89
CA ALA A 103 5.17 -15.97 5.37
C ALA A 103 5.65 -14.57 4.97
N TYR A 104 6.96 -14.36 5.07
CA TYR A 104 7.62 -13.15 4.58
C TYR A 104 7.99 -13.33 3.12
N ASP A 105 7.48 -12.45 2.27
CA ASP A 105 7.86 -12.40 0.86
C ASP A 105 9.19 -11.63 0.70
N SER A 106 10.00 -12.02 -0.28
CA SER A 106 11.20 -11.26 -0.62
C SER A 106 10.84 -9.89 -1.20
N GLN A 107 11.69 -8.89 -1.00
CA GLN A 107 11.47 -7.56 -1.56
C GLN A 107 11.28 -7.59 -3.08
N ALA A 108 12.01 -8.45 -3.80
CA ALA A 108 11.84 -8.62 -5.24
C ALA A 108 10.45 -9.12 -5.61
N ALA A 109 9.95 -10.16 -4.91
CA ALA A 109 8.60 -10.69 -5.14
C ALA A 109 7.51 -9.65 -4.80
N ILE A 110 7.73 -8.86 -3.75
CA ILE A 110 6.82 -7.77 -3.38
C ILE A 110 6.75 -6.75 -4.51
N TYR A 111 7.89 -6.27 -5.02
CA TYR A 111 7.91 -5.30 -6.12
C TYR A 111 7.21 -5.83 -7.37
N ASP A 112 7.42 -7.10 -7.74
CA ASP A 112 6.70 -7.74 -8.84
C ASP A 112 5.19 -7.72 -8.62
N GLY A 113 4.75 -8.07 -7.41
CA GLY A 113 3.35 -8.03 -7.03
C GLY A 113 2.77 -6.61 -7.05
N LEU A 114 3.55 -5.60 -6.67
CA LEU A 114 3.10 -4.20 -6.69
C LEU A 114 2.90 -3.68 -8.12
N PHE A 115 3.83 -3.98 -9.04
CA PHE A 115 3.64 -3.62 -10.46
C PHE A 115 2.41 -4.29 -11.04
N ALA A 116 2.25 -5.60 -10.83
CA ALA A 116 1.09 -6.35 -11.29
C ALA A 116 -0.23 -5.80 -10.70
N MET A 117 -0.23 -5.43 -9.41
CA MET A 117 -1.40 -4.86 -8.73
C MET A 117 -1.81 -3.53 -9.33
N ILE A 118 -0.86 -2.63 -9.62
CA ILE A 118 -1.15 -1.32 -10.24
C ILE A 118 -1.62 -1.50 -11.68
N ASP A 119 -1.00 -2.39 -12.46
CA ASP A 119 -1.42 -2.66 -13.85
C ASP A 119 -2.83 -3.25 -13.91
N SER A 120 -3.15 -4.18 -13.03
CA SER A 120 -4.50 -4.71 -12.88
C SER A 120 -5.50 -3.63 -12.49
N ALA A 121 -5.14 -2.77 -11.53
CA ALA A 121 -6.00 -1.67 -11.12
C ALA A 121 -6.28 -0.69 -12.27
N LEU A 122 -5.25 -0.29 -13.01
CA LEU A 122 -5.40 0.62 -14.15
C LEU A 122 -6.27 0.01 -15.27
N SER A 123 -6.11 -1.28 -15.53
CA SER A 123 -6.88 -1.98 -16.57
C SER A 123 -8.35 -2.24 -16.19
N SER A 124 -8.65 -2.29 -14.89
CA SER A 124 -10.01 -2.53 -14.38
C SER A 124 -10.84 -1.26 -14.24
N MET A 125 -10.27 -0.08 -14.37
CA MET A 125 -11.00 1.19 -14.32
C MET A 125 -12.03 1.26 -15.45
N ASP A 126 -13.23 1.73 -15.12
CA ASP A 126 -14.31 1.94 -16.06
C ASP A 126 -14.67 3.43 -16.22
N SER A 127 -15.66 3.72 -17.08
CA SER A 127 -16.16 5.07 -17.31
C SER A 127 -17.15 5.57 -16.24
N GLY A 128 -17.40 4.77 -15.20
CA GLY A 128 -18.28 5.14 -14.10
C GLY A 128 -17.65 6.19 -13.18
N ASN A 129 -18.43 6.65 -12.23
CA ASN A 129 -17.94 7.62 -11.25
C ASN A 129 -16.84 7.02 -10.38
N GLY A 130 -15.86 7.84 -10.03
CA GLY A 130 -14.88 7.49 -9.01
C GLY A 130 -15.50 7.45 -7.60
N PRO A 131 -14.71 7.04 -6.58
CA PRO A 131 -15.21 6.93 -5.22
C PRO A 131 -15.74 8.25 -4.68
N SER A 132 -16.97 8.26 -4.15
CA SER A 132 -17.50 9.40 -3.42
C SER A 132 -16.75 9.56 -2.08
N GLY A 133 -16.54 10.80 -1.65
CA GLY A 133 -15.78 11.06 -0.42
C GLY A 133 -14.26 10.86 -0.55
N ASP A 134 -13.74 10.65 -1.76
CA ASP A 134 -12.30 10.64 -2.01
C ASP A 134 -11.68 12.02 -1.70
N ILE A 135 -10.96 12.10 -0.58
CA ILE A 135 -10.31 13.33 -0.10
C ILE A 135 -9.01 13.66 -0.82
N LEU A 136 -8.45 12.72 -1.60
CA LEU A 136 -7.19 12.92 -2.32
C LEU A 136 -7.41 13.62 -3.66
N PHE A 137 -8.33 13.08 -4.46
CA PHE A 137 -8.54 13.57 -5.84
C PHE A 137 -10.01 13.78 -6.19
N GLY A 138 -10.91 13.75 -5.20
CA GLY A 138 -12.34 14.01 -5.39
C GLY A 138 -13.03 13.04 -6.35
N GLY A 139 -12.58 11.80 -6.40
CA GLY A 139 -13.11 10.78 -7.32
C GLY A 139 -12.64 10.95 -8.77
N ASN A 140 -11.66 11.79 -9.06
CA ASN A 140 -11.15 12.01 -10.42
C ASN A 140 -10.24 10.85 -10.86
N MET A 141 -10.79 9.93 -11.66
CA MET A 141 -10.08 8.73 -12.13
C MET A 141 -8.89 9.05 -13.03
N ALA A 142 -8.94 10.15 -13.80
CA ALA A 142 -7.76 10.56 -14.60
C ALA A 142 -6.58 10.99 -13.70
N THR A 143 -6.86 11.60 -12.56
CA THR A 143 -5.83 11.95 -11.58
C THR A 143 -5.30 10.70 -10.86
N TRP A 144 -6.18 9.74 -10.53
CA TRP A 144 -5.77 8.43 -10.01
C TRP A 144 -4.85 7.69 -10.98
N THR A 145 -5.16 7.71 -12.28
CA THR A 145 -4.30 7.13 -13.32
C THR A 145 -2.90 7.77 -13.34
N LYS A 146 -2.83 9.10 -13.24
CA LYS A 146 -1.54 9.82 -13.17
C LYS A 146 -0.77 9.46 -11.92
N PHE A 147 -1.43 9.39 -10.76
CA PHE A 147 -0.81 8.99 -9.51
C PHE A 147 -0.26 7.56 -9.58
N ALA A 148 -1.03 6.61 -10.09
CA ALA A 148 -0.62 5.22 -10.27
C ALA A 148 0.62 5.09 -11.17
N ASN A 149 0.64 5.79 -12.31
CA ASN A 149 1.78 5.80 -13.21
C ASN A 149 3.02 6.47 -12.58
N THR A 150 2.83 7.53 -11.80
CA THR A 150 3.92 8.17 -11.05
C THR A 150 4.49 7.23 -9.99
N LEU A 151 3.63 6.48 -9.30
CA LEU A 151 4.06 5.46 -8.33
C LEU A 151 4.88 4.37 -9.02
N LYS A 152 4.41 3.83 -10.17
CA LYS A 152 5.16 2.86 -10.98
C LYS A 152 6.54 3.41 -11.38
N MET A 153 6.57 4.62 -11.91
CA MET A 153 7.84 5.27 -12.30
C MET A 153 8.79 5.41 -11.10
N THR A 154 8.28 5.81 -9.94
CA THR A 154 9.09 5.95 -8.72
C THR A 154 9.66 4.60 -8.27
N MET A 155 8.87 3.53 -8.32
CA MET A 155 9.31 2.17 -8.01
C MET A 155 10.36 1.68 -9.01
N ALA A 156 10.15 1.91 -10.31
CA ALA A 156 11.10 1.54 -11.36
C ALA A 156 12.45 2.25 -11.17
N LEU A 157 12.44 3.55 -10.89
CA LEU A 157 13.67 4.31 -10.60
C LEU A 157 14.44 3.75 -9.40
N LYS A 158 13.75 3.29 -8.35
CA LYS A 158 14.42 2.65 -7.20
C LYS A 158 15.08 1.33 -7.59
N LEU A 159 14.50 0.58 -8.51
CA LEU A 159 15.04 -0.70 -8.99
C LEU A 159 16.14 -0.55 -10.03
N SER A 160 16.36 0.62 -10.63
CA SER A 160 17.23 0.82 -11.79
C SER A 160 18.65 0.28 -11.65
N LYS A 161 19.16 0.18 -10.41
CA LYS A 161 20.48 -0.42 -10.12
C LYS A 161 20.41 -1.88 -9.67
N ALA A 162 19.31 -2.30 -9.08
CA ALA A 162 19.13 -3.65 -8.57
C ALA A 162 18.58 -4.60 -9.65
N ASP A 163 17.71 -4.08 -10.51
CA ASP A 163 17.10 -4.80 -11.63
C ASP A 163 16.87 -3.82 -12.80
N ALA A 164 17.88 -3.70 -13.67
CA ALA A 164 17.85 -2.78 -14.80
C ALA A 164 16.79 -3.12 -15.85
N THR A 165 16.14 -4.28 -15.78
CA THR A 165 15.06 -4.65 -16.70
C THR A 165 13.73 -4.05 -16.28
N LYS A 166 13.61 -3.62 -15.03
CA LYS A 166 12.40 -3.02 -14.45
C LYS A 166 12.53 -1.51 -14.18
N GLY A 167 13.77 -1.00 -14.23
CA GLY A 167 14.11 0.41 -13.95
C GLY A 167 14.07 1.32 -15.19
#